data_b61d6148173fd33347dec5a3d3790423
#
_entry.id   b61d6148173fd33347dec5a3d3790423
#
_cell.length_a   1.000
_cell.length_b   1.000
_cell.length_c   1.000
_cell.angle_alpha   90.00
_cell.angle_beta   90.00
_cell.angle_gamma   90.00
#
_symmetry.space_group_name_H-M   'P 1'
#
loop_
_entity.id
_entity.type
_entity.pdbx_description
1 polymer ?
#
loop_
_entity_poly.entity_id
_entity_poly.type
_entity_poly.pdbx_seq_one_letter_code
_entity_poly.pdbx_strand_id
1 'polypeptide(L)'
;MLTDNRFSVIAALPRNDLALAEAALEGGAQAVKVHCNVWHRASGNTFGTFAENRTFLRELIALCGDVPVGLVPGGEDAYINEEERLELEEMGLSFFSSYAQYVPCHMMESTRLSSMIAIGTDYTQNTLDAVRASAIDVLECSIQPGENYGTSMNYADILRYSDIAAKTAKPCVVPTQRRIRPEEVRHLAAAGCKAIMIGAVVMGGARPEDV
;
A
#
# COMPACT_ATOMS: atom_id res chain seq x y z
N MET A 1 9.09 10.03 -1.38
CA MET A 1 9.45 8.61 -1.14
C MET A 1 9.86 7.87 -2.41
N LEU A 2 9.08 7.89 -3.48
CA LEU A 2 9.35 7.12 -4.72
C LEU A 2 9.92 7.97 -5.86
N THR A 3 10.55 9.10 -5.55
CA THR A 3 11.08 10.06 -6.53
C THR A 3 12.55 9.83 -6.86
N ASP A 4 13.29 9.12 -6.03
CA ASP A 4 14.68 8.74 -6.29
C ASP A 4 14.76 7.40 -7.06
N ASN A 5 15.95 7.08 -7.56
CA ASN A 5 16.17 5.86 -8.36
C ASN A 5 16.35 4.59 -7.50
N ARG A 6 16.11 4.65 -6.19
CA ARG A 6 16.21 3.48 -5.30
C ARG A 6 14.90 2.71 -5.30
N PHE A 7 15.03 1.39 -5.24
CA PHE A 7 13.89 0.52 -5.01
C PHE A 7 13.54 0.54 -3.52
N SER A 8 12.28 0.80 -3.18
CA SER A 8 11.85 1.02 -1.80
C SER A 8 11.08 -0.18 -1.24
N VAL A 9 11.13 -0.32 0.08
CA VAL A 9 10.36 -1.31 0.84
C VAL A 9 9.31 -0.59 1.69
N ILE A 10 8.04 -0.95 1.52
CA ILE A 10 6.92 -0.47 2.31
C ILE A 10 6.45 -1.63 3.19
N ALA A 11 6.31 -1.43 4.49
CA ALA A 11 5.72 -2.41 5.39
C ALA A 11 4.21 -2.14 5.54
N ALA A 12 3.36 -3.05 5.03
CA ALA A 12 1.92 -3.01 5.25
C ALA A 12 1.58 -3.93 6.44
N LEU A 13 1.35 -3.33 7.60
CA LEU A 13 1.21 -4.07 8.85
C LEU A 13 -0.04 -4.96 8.83
N PRO A 14 0.08 -6.23 9.29
CA PRO A 14 -1.03 -7.17 9.30
C PRO A 14 -2.10 -6.82 10.35
N ARG A 15 -1.78 -5.98 11.33
CA ARG A 15 -2.67 -5.36 12.30
C ARG A 15 -2.09 -4.01 12.76
N ASN A 16 -2.93 -3.15 13.32
CA ASN A 16 -2.52 -1.86 13.87
C ASN A 16 -1.87 -2.07 15.26
N ASP A 17 -0.53 -2.09 15.28
CA ASP A 17 0.27 -2.42 16.45
C ASP A 17 1.63 -1.68 16.35
N LEU A 18 1.97 -0.92 17.41
CA LEU A 18 3.20 -0.12 17.42
C LEU A 18 4.46 -0.99 17.44
N ALA A 19 4.43 -2.14 18.13
CA ALA A 19 5.58 -3.04 18.15
C ALA A 19 5.89 -3.63 16.77
N LEU A 20 4.86 -3.87 15.94
CA LEU A 20 5.06 -4.26 14.55
C LEU A 20 5.63 -3.11 13.70
N ALA A 21 5.23 -1.88 13.99
CA ALA A 21 5.79 -0.71 13.33
C ALA A 21 7.27 -0.51 13.69
N GLU A 22 7.62 -0.64 14.97
CA GLU A 22 9.01 -0.59 15.43
C GLU A 22 9.87 -1.65 14.74
N ALA A 23 9.42 -2.92 14.72
CA ALA A 23 10.11 -4.00 14.02
C ALA A 23 10.29 -3.72 12.52
N ALA A 24 9.26 -3.17 11.85
CA ALA A 24 9.36 -2.78 10.45
C ALA A 24 10.41 -1.69 10.22
N LEU A 25 10.47 -0.68 11.10
CA LEU A 25 11.46 0.40 11.03
C LEU A 25 12.88 -0.14 11.28
N GLU A 26 13.06 -0.98 12.29
CA GLU A 26 14.33 -1.66 12.57
C GLU A 26 14.77 -2.55 11.40
N GLY A 27 13.82 -3.21 10.73
CA GLY A 27 14.04 -3.98 9.51
C GLY A 27 14.37 -3.14 8.28
N GLY A 28 14.34 -1.81 8.38
CA GLY A 28 14.70 -0.86 7.32
C GLY A 28 13.57 -0.51 6.37
N ALA A 29 12.31 -0.67 6.77
CA ALA A 29 11.17 -0.19 6.00
C ALA A 29 11.26 1.32 5.77
N GLN A 30 11.02 1.75 4.54
CA GLN A 30 11.11 3.15 4.12
C GLN A 30 9.74 3.83 4.08
N ALA A 31 8.67 3.10 4.36
CA ALA A 31 7.34 3.58 4.69
C ALA A 31 6.59 2.51 5.46
N VAL A 32 5.63 2.92 6.28
CA VAL A 32 4.71 2.03 7.01
C VAL A 32 3.29 2.29 6.53
N LYS A 33 2.52 1.24 6.25
CA LYS A 33 1.10 1.33 5.86
C LYS A 33 0.23 0.54 6.84
N VAL A 34 -0.87 1.16 7.25
CA VAL A 34 -1.85 0.61 8.18
C VAL A 34 -3.28 0.75 7.62
N HIS A 35 -4.28 0.31 8.35
CA HIS A 35 -5.65 0.21 7.84
C HIS A 35 -6.66 0.75 8.86
N CYS A 36 -7.81 1.24 8.38
CA CYS A 36 -9.04 1.40 9.16
C CYS A 36 -10.27 1.12 8.26
N ASN A 37 -11.44 0.91 8.88
CA ASN A 37 -12.72 0.69 8.19
C ASN A 37 -12.75 -0.49 7.19
N VAL A 38 -11.87 -1.48 7.32
CA VAL A 38 -11.82 -2.59 6.35
C VAL A 38 -11.68 -3.95 7.02
N TRP A 39 -12.23 -4.96 6.38
CA TRP A 39 -11.78 -6.33 6.54
C TRP A 39 -10.66 -6.60 5.52
N HIS A 40 -9.50 -7.03 6.00
CA HIS A 40 -8.32 -7.22 5.17
C HIS A 40 -8.08 -8.70 4.88
N ARG A 41 -8.34 -9.11 3.64
CA ARG A 41 -8.27 -10.51 3.19
C ARG A 41 -6.94 -11.20 3.54
N ALA A 42 -5.80 -10.56 3.27
CA ALA A 42 -4.49 -11.20 3.41
C ALA A 42 -4.11 -11.51 4.86
N SER A 43 -4.54 -10.69 5.82
CA SER A 43 -4.29 -10.92 7.26
C SER A 43 -5.46 -11.60 7.98
N GLY A 44 -6.66 -11.63 7.37
CA GLY A 44 -7.87 -12.11 8.00
C GLY A 44 -8.39 -11.21 9.14
N ASN A 45 -7.83 -10.01 9.29
CA ASN A 45 -8.18 -9.07 10.36
C ASN A 45 -9.24 -8.07 9.90
N THR A 46 -10.11 -7.69 10.82
CA THR A 46 -10.99 -6.54 10.69
C THR A 46 -10.32 -5.35 11.40
N PHE A 47 -10.12 -4.28 10.66
CA PHE A 47 -9.61 -3.02 11.21
C PHE A 47 -10.79 -2.13 11.56
N GLY A 48 -10.80 -1.63 12.80
CA GLY A 48 -11.84 -0.77 13.32
C GLY A 48 -11.97 0.57 12.60
N THR A 49 -12.91 1.38 13.02
CA THR A 49 -13.17 2.71 12.48
C THR A 49 -11.97 3.65 12.66
N PHE A 50 -11.97 4.76 11.92
CA PHE A 50 -10.98 5.83 12.14
C PHE A 50 -11.02 6.32 13.60
N ALA A 51 -12.22 6.51 14.17
CA ALA A 51 -12.37 6.95 15.56
C ALA A 51 -11.70 6.01 16.56
N GLU A 52 -11.84 4.70 16.38
CA GLU A 52 -11.20 3.68 17.23
C GLU A 52 -9.67 3.65 17.05
N ASN A 53 -9.17 3.97 15.87
CA ASN A 53 -7.75 3.98 15.55
C ASN A 53 -7.06 5.34 15.72
N ARG A 54 -7.79 6.41 16.06
CA ARG A 54 -7.27 7.78 16.12
C ARG A 54 -6.03 7.94 16.99
N THR A 55 -6.03 7.37 18.19
CA THR A 55 -4.89 7.44 19.12
C THR A 55 -3.70 6.68 18.55
N PHE A 56 -3.93 5.45 18.10
CA PHE A 56 -2.89 4.63 17.45
C PHE A 56 -2.23 5.35 16.27
N LEU A 57 -3.02 5.99 15.38
CA LEU A 57 -2.49 6.70 14.23
C LEU A 57 -1.58 7.89 14.62
N ARG A 58 -1.94 8.63 15.67
CA ARG A 58 -1.10 9.71 16.20
C ARG A 58 0.22 9.18 16.77
N GLU A 59 0.16 8.11 17.55
CA GLU A 59 1.34 7.48 18.12
C GLU A 59 2.23 6.87 17.04
N LEU A 60 1.64 6.22 16.02
CA LEU A 60 2.36 5.66 14.89
C LEU A 60 3.11 6.74 14.09
N ILE A 61 2.44 7.84 13.76
CA ILE A 61 3.06 8.95 13.02
C ILE A 61 4.20 9.54 13.82
N ALA A 62 4.02 9.73 15.13
CA ALA A 62 5.07 10.23 16.01
C ALA A 62 6.26 9.24 16.12
N LEU A 63 5.98 7.93 16.19
CA LEU A 63 7.00 6.87 16.22
C LEU A 63 7.82 6.84 14.92
N CYS A 64 7.15 6.97 13.76
CA CYS A 64 7.80 6.90 12.45
C CYS A 64 8.66 8.13 12.13
N GLY A 65 8.40 9.28 12.76
CA GLY A 65 9.16 10.52 12.52
C GLY A 65 9.16 10.91 11.04
N ASP A 66 10.32 10.90 10.40
CA ASP A 66 10.49 11.25 8.98
C ASP A 66 10.11 10.10 8.01
N VAL A 67 9.85 8.90 8.52
CA VAL A 67 9.44 7.76 7.68
C VAL A 67 7.95 7.91 7.33
N PRO A 68 7.59 7.96 6.02
CA PRO A 68 6.21 8.15 5.60
C PRO A 68 5.25 7.10 6.15
N VAL A 69 4.12 7.58 6.69
CA VAL A 69 3.01 6.73 7.14
C VAL A 69 1.85 6.83 6.15
N GLY A 70 1.33 5.68 5.73
CA GLY A 70 0.15 5.57 4.88
C GLY A 70 -1.00 4.86 5.55
N LEU A 71 -2.20 5.14 5.07
CA LEU A 71 -3.43 4.54 5.56
C LEU A 71 -4.25 3.97 4.41
N VAL A 72 -4.82 2.78 4.60
CA VAL A 72 -6.03 2.36 3.87
C VAL A 72 -7.22 2.91 4.65
N PRO A 73 -7.87 3.98 4.16
CA PRO A 73 -8.86 4.72 4.95
C PRO A 73 -10.26 4.10 4.92
N GLY A 74 -10.44 3.06 4.14
CA GLY A 74 -11.72 2.37 4.00
C GLY A 74 -11.78 1.48 2.77
N GLY A 75 -12.95 0.86 2.57
CA GLY A 75 -13.24 -0.05 1.47
C GLY A 75 -14.72 0.04 1.06
N GLU A 76 -15.29 -1.09 0.69
CA GLU A 76 -16.67 -1.18 0.18
C GLU A 76 -17.72 -0.74 1.21
N ASP A 77 -17.57 -1.18 2.47
CA ASP A 77 -18.60 -0.98 3.50
C ASP A 77 -18.53 0.37 4.21
N ALA A 78 -17.32 0.92 4.35
CA ALA A 78 -17.08 2.16 5.08
C ALA A 78 -15.82 2.86 4.60
N TYR A 79 -15.82 4.18 4.66
CA TYR A 79 -14.68 5.03 4.31
C TYR A 79 -14.66 6.26 5.22
N ILE A 80 -13.49 6.86 5.41
CA ILE A 80 -13.40 8.14 6.14
C ILE A 80 -14.15 9.24 5.38
N ASN A 81 -14.70 10.18 6.14
CA ASN A 81 -15.32 11.38 5.59
C ASN A 81 -14.27 12.52 5.41
N GLU A 82 -14.71 13.66 4.91
CA GLU A 82 -13.84 14.80 4.65
C GLU A 82 -13.22 15.40 5.92
N GLU A 83 -13.97 15.47 7.02
CA GLU A 83 -13.46 15.98 8.30
C GLU A 83 -12.35 15.07 8.84
N GLU A 84 -12.55 13.76 8.76
CA GLU A 84 -11.55 12.76 9.16
C GLU A 84 -10.29 12.80 8.26
N ARG A 85 -10.46 13.08 6.96
CA ARG A 85 -9.34 13.32 6.05
C ARG A 85 -8.51 14.53 6.47
N LEU A 86 -9.18 15.66 6.76
CA LEU A 86 -8.50 16.88 7.22
C LEU A 86 -7.76 16.65 8.54
N GLU A 87 -8.36 15.92 9.47
CA GLU A 87 -7.69 15.55 10.73
C GLU A 87 -6.43 14.69 10.47
N LEU A 88 -6.48 13.73 9.55
CA LEU A 88 -5.32 12.90 9.17
C LEU A 88 -4.19 13.75 8.54
N GLU A 89 -4.53 14.74 7.74
CA GLU A 89 -3.56 15.69 7.18
C GLU A 89 -2.88 16.52 8.28
N GLU A 90 -3.65 16.94 9.29
CA GLU A 90 -3.12 17.68 10.45
C GLU A 90 -2.25 16.81 11.34
N MET A 91 -2.57 15.50 11.46
CA MET A 91 -1.72 14.53 12.16
C MET A 91 -0.38 14.30 11.48
N GLY A 92 -0.24 14.61 10.17
CA GLY A 92 0.97 14.39 9.39
C GLY A 92 0.98 13.07 8.62
N LEU A 93 -0.19 12.48 8.33
CA LEU A 93 -0.27 11.34 7.42
C LEU A 93 0.34 11.71 6.07
N SER A 94 1.10 10.80 5.47
CA SER A 94 1.88 11.10 4.24
C SER A 94 1.13 10.68 2.96
N PHE A 95 0.41 9.56 3.00
CA PHE A 95 -0.32 9.05 1.83
C PHE A 95 -1.51 8.20 2.24
N PHE A 96 -2.47 8.06 1.33
CA PHE A 96 -3.51 7.04 1.43
C PHE A 96 -3.37 6.00 0.34
N SER A 97 -3.87 4.79 0.57
CA SER A 97 -3.89 3.70 -0.42
C SER A 97 -5.25 3.03 -0.43
N SER A 98 -5.88 2.93 -1.61
CA SER A 98 -7.15 2.23 -1.76
C SER A 98 -7.37 1.81 -3.21
N TYR A 99 -8.27 0.83 -3.42
CA TYR A 99 -8.76 0.50 -4.76
C TYR A 99 -9.57 1.66 -5.34
N ALA A 100 -9.38 1.95 -6.62
CA ALA A 100 -10.00 3.08 -7.31
C ALA A 100 -11.52 3.16 -7.13
N GLN A 101 -12.22 2.01 -7.13
CA GLN A 101 -13.67 1.95 -6.99
C GLN A 101 -14.19 2.35 -5.60
N TYR A 102 -13.35 2.39 -4.59
CA TYR A 102 -13.75 2.76 -3.22
C TYR A 102 -13.36 4.17 -2.83
N VAL A 103 -12.51 4.84 -3.63
CA VAL A 103 -12.00 6.18 -3.29
C VAL A 103 -13.06 7.25 -3.52
N PRO A 104 -13.57 7.92 -2.47
CA PRO A 104 -14.44 9.08 -2.63
C PRO A 104 -13.69 10.27 -3.23
N CYS A 105 -14.38 11.11 -4.02
CA CYS A 105 -13.74 12.23 -4.71
C CYS A 105 -13.00 13.19 -3.78
N HIS A 106 -13.54 13.44 -2.56
CA HIS A 106 -12.89 14.33 -1.59
C HIS A 106 -11.47 13.92 -1.20
N MET A 107 -11.12 12.61 -1.30
CA MET A 107 -9.75 12.14 -1.06
C MET A 107 -8.78 12.67 -2.10
N MET A 108 -9.22 12.79 -3.35
CA MET A 108 -8.41 13.29 -4.47
C MET A 108 -8.26 14.82 -4.48
N GLU A 109 -9.00 15.53 -3.63
CA GLU A 109 -8.90 16.98 -3.45
C GLU A 109 -7.76 17.36 -2.49
N SER A 110 -7.19 16.38 -1.77
CA SER A 110 -6.06 16.65 -0.88
C SER A 110 -4.84 17.13 -1.66
N THR A 111 -4.21 18.19 -1.14
CA THR A 111 -2.91 18.68 -1.62
C THR A 111 -1.76 18.27 -0.71
N ARG A 112 -2.07 17.56 0.39
CA ARG A 112 -1.10 17.15 1.42
C ARG A 112 -0.85 15.65 1.44
N LEU A 113 -1.87 14.85 1.07
CA LEU A 113 -1.75 13.39 1.00
C LEU A 113 -1.38 12.96 -0.42
N SER A 114 -0.31 12.17 -0.55
CA SER A 114 -0.06 11.47 -1.81
C SER A 114 -1.08 10.35 -2.01
N SER A 115 -1.53 10.19 -3.24
CA SER A 115 -2.49 9.15 -3.63
C SER A 115 -1.78 7.90 -4.13
N MET A 116 -1.95 6.77 -3.44
CA MET A 116 -1.57 5.44 -3.93
C MET A 116 -2.84 4.69 -4.31
N ILE A 117 -3.12 4.59 -5.60
CA ILE A 117 -4.36 3.98 -6.10
C ILE A 117 -4.08 2.57 -6.59
N ALA A 118 -4.86 1.61 -6.10
CA ALA A 118 -4.74 0.21 -6.48
C ALA A 118 -5.64 -0.13 -7.68
N ILE A 119 -5.08 -0.90 -8.62
CA ILE A 119 -5.84 -1.62 -9.64
C ILE A 119 -5.96 -3.10 -9.26
N GLY A 120 -7.10 -3.71 -9.59
CA GLY A 120 -7.41 -5.10 -9.32
C GLY A 120 -7.10 -6.04 -10.48
N THR A 121 -7.60 -7.27 -10.38
CA THR A 121 -7.44 -8.31 -11.42
C THR A 121 -8.18 -8.04 -12.72
N ASP A 122 -9.15 -7.13 -12.68
CA ASP A 122 -10.06 -6.75 -13.76
C ASP A 122 -9.55 -5.57 -14.60
N TYR A 123 -8.31 -5.10 -14.34
CA TYR A 123 -7.74 -4.01 -15.12
C TYR A 123 -7.65 -4.38 -16.62
N THR A 124 -7.87 -3.38 -17.45
CA THR A 124 -7.80 -3.49 -18.91
C THR A 124 -6.76 -2.53 -19.49
N GLN A 125 -6.49 -2.60 -20.80
CA GLN A 125 -5.66 -1.61 -21.46
C GLN A 125 -6.21 -0.19 -21.27
N ASN A 126 -7.53 -0.01 -21.38
CA ASN A 126 -8.17 1.31 -21.16
C ASN A 126 -7.97 1.80 -19.72
N THR A 127 -7.96 0.89 -18.75
CA THR A 127 -7.63 1.22 -17.35
C THR A 127 -6.21 1.79 -17.24
N LEU A 128 -5.23 1.15 -17.87
CA LEU A 128 -3.84 1.62 -17.85
C LEU A 128 -3.66 2.98 -18.53
N ASP A 129 -4.36 3.20 -19.65
CA ASP A 129 -4.34 4.49 -20.35
C ASP A 129 -4.98 5.60 -19.48
N ALA A 130 -6.09 5.31 -18.80
CA ALA A 130 -6.73 6.23 -17.88
C ALA A 130 -5.82 6.54 -16.66
N VAL A 131 -5.17 5.52 -16.09
CA VAL A 131 -4.18 5.69 -15.01
C VAL A 131 -3.04 6.60 -15.45
N ARG A 132 -2.50 6.40 -16.67
CA ARG A 132 -1.45 7.25 -17.22
C ARG A 132 -1.85 8.72 -17.28
N ALA A 133 -3.09 8.98 -17.71
CA ALA A 133 -3.64 10.33 -17.85
C ALA A 133 -4.10 10.97 -16.54
N SER A 134 -4.23 10.17 -15.48
CA SER A 134 -4.76 10.63 -14.18
C SER A 134 -3.73 11.42 -13.37
N ALA A 135 -4.23 12.10 -12.32
CA ALA A 135 -3.41 12.84 -11.36
C ALA A 135 -2.91 11.99 -10.18
N ILE A 136 -3.07 10.65 -10.20
CA ILE A 136 -2.57 9.81 -9.10
C ILE A 136 -1.05 9.86 -9.02
N ASP A 137 -0.51 9.78 -7.80
CA ASP A 137 0.94 9.84 -7.56
C ASP A 137 1.62 8.49 -7.74
N VAL A 138 0.98 7.43 -7.24
CA VAL A 138 1.53 6.08 -7.18
C VAL A 138 0.47 5.06 -7.58
N LEU A 139 0.86 4.04 -8.33
CA LEU A 139 0.01 2.91 -8.70
C LEU A 139 0.36 1.68 -7.87
N GLU A 140 -0.59 1.17 -7.09
CA GLU A 140 -0.47 -0.13 -6.44
C GLU A 140 -0.97 -1.24 -7.39
N CYS A 141 -0.07 -2.16 -7.75
CA CYS A 141 -0.35 -3.25 -8.69
C CYS A 141 -0.94 -4.47 -7.96
N SER A 142 -2.16 -4.35 -7.44
CA SER A 142 -2.86 -5.39 -6.65
C SER A 142 -3.58 -6.40 -7.53
N ILE A 143 -2.87 -6.95 -8.51
CA ILE A 143 -3.41 -7.65 -9.69
C ILE A 143 -3.47 -9.18 -9.56
N GLN A 144 -3.13 -9.75 -8.41
CA GLN A 144 -3.19 -11.19 -8.23
C GLN A 144 -4.58 -11.62 -7.74
N PRO A 145 -5.19 -12.64 -8.37
CA PRO A 145 -6.42 -13.22 -7.85
C PRO A 145 -6.17 -13.94 -6.52
N GLY A 146 -7.20 -14.02 -5.67
CA GLY A 146 -7.08 -14.50 -4.30
C GLY A 146 -6.51 -15.92 -4.17
N GLU A 147 -6.78 -16.81 -5.13
CA GLU A 147 -6.24 -18.16 -5.18
C GLU A 147 -4.72 -18.23 -5.38
N ASN A 148 -4.13 -17.14 -5.84
CA ASN A 148 -2.68 -17.03 -6.03
C ASN A 148 -1.94 -16.51 -4.79
N TYR A 149 -2.66 -16.06 -3.76
CA TYR A 149 -2.02 -15.50 -2.56
C TYR A 149 -1.14 -16.55 -1.87
N GLY A 150 0.09 -16.15 -1.53
CA GLY A 150 1.07 -17.01 -0.90
C GLY A 150 1.76 -18.04 -1.81
N THR A 151 1.34 -18.17 -3.08
CA THR A 151 2.06 -19.00 -4.06
C THR A 151 3.29 -18.27 -4.59
N SER A 152 4.28 -19.02 -5.12
CA SER A 152 5.51 -18.42 -5.65
C SER A 152 5.23 -17.49 -6.82
N MET A 153 5.97 -16.39 -6.88
CA MET A 153 6.00 -15.51 -8.05
C MET A 153 6.59 -16.26 -9.27
N ASN A 154 6.09 -15.96 -10.45
CA ASN A 154 6.60 -16.54 -11.70
C ASN A 154 6.86 -15.44 -12.75
N TYR A 155 7.46 -15.85 -13.88
CA TYR A 155 7.89 -14.89 -14.89
C TYR A 155 6.72 -14.19 -15.60
N ALA A 156 5.54 -14.82 -15.68
CA ALA A 156 4.34 -14.18 -16.22
C ALA A 156 3.87 -13.00 -15.34
N ASP A 157 4.08 -13.09 -14.02
CA ASP A 157 3.81 -11.99 -13.10
C ASP A 157 4.75 -10.80 -13.41
N ILE A 158 6.06 -11.07 -13.62
CA ILE A 158 7.05 -10.06 -13.98
C ILE A 158 6.67 -9.36 -15.30
N LEU A 159 6.23 -10.12 -16.32
CA LEU A 159 5.79 -9.55 -17.60
C LEU A 159 4.59 -8.62 -17.43
N ARG A 160 3.62 -8.99 -16.58
CA ARG A 160 2.46 -8.14 -16.27
C ARG A 160 2.88 -6.84 -15.57
N TYR A 161 3.74 -6.92 -14.56
CA TYR A 161 4.24 -5.73 -13.85
C TYR A 161 5.04 -4.82 -14.79
N SER A 162 5.86 -5.41 -15.68
CA SER A 162 6.61 -4.65 -16.68
C SER A 162 5.69 -3.93 -17.67
N ASP A 163 4.64 -4.61 -18.16
CA ASP A 163 3.65 -4.01 -19.06
C ASP A 163 2.92 -2.84 -18.38
N ILE A 164 2.48 -3.02 -17.14
CA ILE A 164 1.80 -1.98 -16.34
C ILE A 164 2.74 -0.77 -16.15
N ALA A 165 3.97 -0.99 -15.69
CA ALA A 165 4.92 0.09 -15.43
C ALA A 165 5.23 0.89 -16.70
N ALA A 166 5.46 0.20 -17.83
CA ALA A 166 5.74 0.85 -19.10
C ALA A 166 4.56 1.67 -19.63
N LYS A 167 3.33 1.16 -19.52
CA LYS A 167 2.13 1.80 -20.06
C LYS A 167 1.64 2.96 -19.22
N THR A 168 1.66 2.82 -17.90
CA THR A 168 1.14 3.86 -17.01
C THR A 168 2.11 5.01 -16.78
N ALA A 169 3.42 4.74 -16.88
CA ALA A 169 4.48 5.68 -16.54
C ALA A 169 4.35 6.27 -15.10
N LYS A 170 3.63 5.55 -14.23
CA LYS A 170 3.50 5.89 -12.81
C LYS A 170 4.51 5.09 -11.98
N PRO A 171 4.98 5.61 -10.84
CA PRO A 171 5.68 4.80 -9.86
C PRO A 171 4.80 3.60 -9.44
N CYS A 172 5.22 2.38 -9.79
CA CYS A 172 4.48 1.16 -9.48
C CYS A 172 4.99 0.53 -8.19
N VAL A 173 4.06 0.19 -7.30
CA VAL A 173 4.28 -0.57 -6.07
C VAL A 173 3.68 -1.96 -6.22
N VAL A 174 4.44 -3.01 -5.91
CA VAL A 174 3.97 -4.40 -5.98
C VAL A 174 3.70 -4.91 -4.56
N PRO A 175 2.43 -5.15 -4.18
CA PRO A 175 2.12 -5.78 -2.90
C PRO A 175 2.47 -7.27 -2.94
N THR A 176 2.90 -7.83 -1.80
CA THR A 176 3.23 -9.25 -1.68
C THR A 176 1.98 -10.14 -1.60
N GLN A 177 1.15 -10.10 -2.62
CA GLN A 177 0.07 -11.05 -2.82
C GLN A 177 0.63 -12.45 -3.17
N ARG A 178 1.68 -12.50 -4.00
CA ARG A 178 2.55 -13.67 -4.15
C ARG A 178 3.57 -13.72 -3.02
N ARG A 179 4.07 -14.91 -2.72
CA ARG A 179 5.27 -15.06 -1.89
C ARG A 179 6.48 -14.68 -2.73
N ILE A 180 6.97 -13.48 -2.52
CA ILE A 180 8.14 -12.92 -3.21
C ILE A 180 9.35 -13.08 -2.30
N ARG A 181 10.41 -13.72 -2.80
CA ARG A 181 11.67 -13.92 -2.07
C ARG A 181 12.61 -12.74 -2.30
N PRO A 182 13.52 -12.45 -1.35
CA PRO A 182 14.43 -11.32 -1.47
C PRO A 182 15.22 -11.29 -2.80
N GLU A 183 15.69 -12.43 -3.27
CA GLU A 183 16.43 -12.56 -4.53
C GLU A 183 15.60 -12.29 -5.79
N GLU A 184 14.26 -12.32 -5.67
CA GLU A 184 13.33 -12.06 -6.78
C GLU A 184 13.04 -10.56 -6.94
N VAL A 185 13.28 -9.74 -5.91
CA VAL A 185 13.01 -8.28 -5.90
C VAL A 185 13.74 -7.57 -7.05
N ARG A 186 14.95 -8.01 -7.40
CA ARG A 186 15.70 -7.47 -8.55
C ARG A 186 14.91 -7.55 -9.88
N HIS A 187 14.04 -8.56 -10.03
CA HIS A 187 13.25 -8.71 -11.25
C HIS A 187 12.10 -7.70 -11.31
N LEU A 188 11.53 -7.34 -10.15
CA LEU A 188 10.54 -6.26 -10.05
C LEU A 188 11.16 -4.91 -10.37
N ALA A 189 12.36 -4.64 -9.85
CA ALA A 189 13.10 -3.42 -10.16
C ALA A 189 13.44 -3.34 -11.67
N ALA A 190 13.90 -4.44 -12.26
CA ALA A 190 14.17 -4.54 -13.71
C ALA A 190 12.90 -4.40 -14.56
N ALA A 191 11.74 -4.79 -14.04
CA ALA A 191 10.43 -4.60 -14.66
C ALA A 191 9.94 -3.13 -14.63
N GLY A 192 10.68 -2.22 -13.99
CA GLY A 192 10.34 -0.81 -13.88
C GLY A 192 9.52 -0.43 -12.64
N CYS A 193 9.25 -1.38 -11.74
CA CYS A 193 8.61 -1.08 -10.47
C CYS A 193 9.54 -0.27 -9.56
N LYS A 194 8.96 0.50 -8.63
CA LYS A 194 9.68 1.40 -7.73
C LYS A 194 9.72 0.93 -6.28
N ALA A 195 8.79 0.05 -5.91
CA ALA A 195 8.74 -0.48 -4.55
C ALA A 195 8.08 -1.87 -4.50
N ILE A 196 8.43 -2.59 -3.45
CA ILE A 196 7.67 -3.74 -2.94
C ILE A 196 6.92 -3.31 -1.68
N MET A 197 5.69 -3.78 -1.51
CA MET A 197 4.94 -3.58 -0.28
C MET A 197 4.76 -4.94 0.39
N ILE A 198 5.53 -5.14 1.46
CA ILE A 198 5.54 -6.38 2.23
C ILE A 198 4.34 -6.36 3.17
N GLY A 199 3.52 -7.39 3.10
CA GLY A 199 2.31 -7.55 3.92
C GLY A 199 2.19 -8.95 4.50
N ALA A 200 1.02 -9.26 5.06
CA ALA A 200 0.73 -10.48 5.84
C ALA A 200 1.12 -11.80 5.14
N VAL A 201 1.08 -11.86 3.81
CA VAL A 201 1.45 -13.06 3.04
C VAL A 201 2.92 -13.45 3.24
N VAL A 202 3.80 -12.46 3.43
CA VAL A 202 5.26 -12.67 3.62
C VAL A 202 5.66 -12.55 5.08
N MET A 203 5.08 -11.58 5.79
CA MET A 203 5.33 -11.40 7.24
C MET A 203 4.78 -12.55 8.09
N GLY A 204 3.84 -13.34 7.56
CA GLY A 204 3.20 -14.41 8.30
C GLY A 204 2.18 -13.87 9.30
N GLY A 205 2.40 -14.13 10.58
CA GLY A 205 1.48 -13.74 11.63
C GLY A 205 1.53 -12.25 11.98
N ALA A 206 1.22 -12.00 13.20
CA ALA A 206 1.16 -10.68 13.76
C ALA A 206 2.16 -10.54 14.91
N ARG A 207 3.30 -11.21 14.85
CA ARG A 207 4.36 -11.13 15.86
C ARG A 207 5.48 -10.22 15.37
N PRO A 208 6.08 -9.40 16.26
CA PRO A 208 7.17 -8.49 15.87
C PRO A 208 8.37 -9.19 15.21
N GLU A 209 8.67 -10.43 15.61
CA GLU A 209 9.75 -11.22 15.05
C GLU A 209 9.50 -11.74 13.62
N ASP A 210 8.27 -11.62 13.10
CA ASP A 210 7.89 -11.99 11.74
C ASP A 210 7.98 -10.78 10.77
N VAL A 211 8.16 -9.55 11.29
CA VAL A 211 8.22 -8.30 10.54
C VAL A 211 9.66 -7.85 10.36
#